data_508fade810ff12a43ca748437716c152
#
_entry.id   508fade810ff12a43ca748437716c152
#
_cell.length_a   1.000
_cell.length_b   1.000
_cell.length_c   1.000
_cell.angle_alpha   90.00
_cell.angle_beta   90.00
_cell.angle_gamma   90.00
#
_symmetry.space_group_name_H-M   'P 1'
#
loop_
_entity.id
_entity.type
_entity.pdbx_description
1 polymer ?
#
loop_
_entity_poly.entity_id
_entity_poly.type
_entity_poly.pdbx_seq_one_letter_code
_entity_poly.pdbx_strand_id
1 'polypeptide(L)'
;MGCECSKLASCCSTGESGPIHEAQNPNEEKNEVSDSPAFSEFTFEQLGIATSAFSVENIVSEHGEKAPNVVYKGKLESQKPVAVKRFNRSAWPDSRQFLEEARAVGQLRNNRLANLLGCCCEGDERLLVSEFMPNETLAKHLFHWDTQPMKWALRLRVALYIAQALEYCTGKGRDLYHDLNSYRILFGDDGDPRLSCFGLMKNSRDGKSYSTNLAFTPPEYLRTGRITPESVIFSFGTLLLDLLSGKHIPPSHALDLIKDRNLEMLTDSCLEGQFSTDDGTELVRIASRCLQYEPRERPNLKSLVTALYPLQKEAEVPSHVLMGISCDVETMPLSPLGEACLKTDLTAIHEIVEALGYKDDGGAATELSFQMWTDQMLETLNSKKKGDVAFKNKDFGAAIECYTQFIDVGTVASPTVYARRSLSYLMNDMPQAALNDTVQAQVIAPAWHIASYLQAASLFTLGRENEAQIALREAAMLEEEKNAS
;
A
#
# COMPACT_ATOMS: atom_id res chain seq x y z
N MET A 1 -60.78 -11.33 38.24
CA MET A 1 -61.07 -10.01 38.79
C MET A 1 -59.96 -9.12 38.25
N GLY A 2 -60.10 -8.40 37.20
CA GLY A 2 -61.00 -7.28 36.87
C GLY A 2 -60.29 -6.02 37.29
N CYS A 3 -60.05 -5.17 36.56
CA CYS A 3 -60.49 -4.11 35.66
C CYS A 3 -59.40 -3.06 35.55
N GLU A 4 -59.03 -2.62 34.35
CA GLU A 4 -59.55 -1.46 33.55
C GLU A 4 -59.05 -0.09 33.94
N CYS A 5 -58.33 0.48 33.01
CA CYS A 5 -58.64 1.76 32.23
C CYS A 5 -58.66 3.08 32.99
N SER A 6 -57.93 4.07 32.51
CA SER A 6 -58.46 5.22 31.78
C SER A 6 -57.46 6.36 31.63
N LYS A 7 -57.24 6.78 30.46
CA LYS A 7 -57.19 8.06 29.75
C LYS A 7 -57.48 9.34 30.56
N LEU A 8 -56.73 10.41 30.22
CA LEU A 8 -57.10 11.79 29.80
C LEU A 8 -55.90 12.70 30.03
N ALA A 9 -55.30 13.26 29.09
CA ALA A 9 -55.58 14.40 28.21
C ALA A 9 -55.34 15.77 28.86
N SER A 10 -54.40 16.49 28.23
CA SER A 10 -54.41 17.93 27.91
C SER A 10 -54.11 18.96 28.97
N CYS A 11 -53.11 19.79 28.84
CA CYS A 11 -53.15 21.16 28.34
C CYS A 11 -51.84 21.92 28.53
N CYS A 12 -51.47 22.64 27.54
CA CYS A 12 -50.57 23.75 27.35
C CYS A 12 -50.07 24.58 28.52
N SER A 13 -48.77 24.93 28.51
CA SER A 13 -48.36 26.31 28.51
C SER A 13 -46.90 26.52 28.13
N THR A 14 -46.67 27.54 27.36
CA THR A 14 -45.53 28.20 26.77
C THR A 14 -44.38 28.48 27.76
N GLY A 15 -43.12 28.34 27.30
CA GLY A 15 -41.93 28.87 27.94
C GLY A 15 -40.72 28.70 27.03
N GLU A 16 -40.29 29.81 26.43
CA GLU A 16 -39.05 29.96 25.64
C GLU A 16 -37.83 29.70 26.49
N SER A 17 -36.87 28.94 25.98
CA SER A 17 -35.45 29.13 26.28
C SER A 17 -34.58 28.34 25.29
N GLY A 18 -33.52 29.02 24.86
CA GLY A 18 -32.70 28.83 23.69
C GLY A 18 -31.89 27.52 23.56
N PRO A 19 -31.16 27.39 22.45
CA PRO A 19 -30.61 26.14 22.00
C PRO A 19 -29.35 25.74 22.79
N ILE A 20 -29.38 24.55 23.36
CA ILE A 20 -28.22 23.86 23.91
C ILE A 20 -27.45 23.28 22.70
N HIS A 21 -26.21 23.72 22.55
CA HIS A 21 -25.25 23.13 21.62
C HIS A 21 -24.98 21.67 22.02
N GLU A 22 -25.52 20.73 21.29
CA GLU A 22 -25.02 19.36 21.27
C GLU A 22 -23.65 19.35 20.55
N ALA A 23 -22.65 18.91 21.27
CA ALA A 23 -21.33 18.64 20.73
C ALA A 23 -21.43 17.51 19.70
N GLN A 24 -21.25 17.85 18.43
CA GLN A 24 -21.11 16.89 17.36
C GLN A 24 -19.83 16.10 17.54
N ASN A 25 -19.95 14.80 17.64
CA ASN A 25 -18.87 13.81 17.58
C ASN A 25 -18.22 13.88 16.19
N PRO A 26 -16.90 14.14 16.04
CA PRO A 26 -16.27 14.23 14.73
C PRO A 26 -15.74 12.85 14.27
N ASN A 27 -16.58 11.86 14.08
CA ASN A 27 -16.21 10.59 13.48
C ASN A 27 -17.39 9.93 12.77
N GLU A 28 -18.07 10.67 11.90
CA GLU A 28 -18.78 10.06 10.77
C GLU A 28 -17.87 10.24 9.55
N GLU A 29 -17.04 9.22 9.28
CA GLU A 29 -16.42 9.04 7.98
C GLU A 29 -17.55 9.06 6.94
N LYS A 30 -17.57 10.08 6.10
CA LYS A 30 -18.40 10.13 4.91
C LYS A 30 -18.06 8.87 4.09
N ASN A 31 -18.98 7.91 4.08
CA ASN A 31 -19.01 6.86 3.08
C ASN A 31 -19.09 7.54 1.71
N GLU A 32 -17.94 7.73 1.08
CA GLU A 32 -17.90 7.90 -0.36
C GLU A 32 -18.49 6.63 -0.94
N VAL A 33 -19.63 6.77 -1.57
CA VAL A 33 -20.28 5.72 -2.37
C VAL A 33 -19.32 5.45 -3.52
N SER A 34 -18.36 4.54 -3.29
CA SER A 34 -17.51 3.99 -4.32
C SER A 34 -18.44 3.35 -5.34
N ASP A 35 -18.25 3.71 -6.60
CA ASP A 35 -18.94 3.19 -7.79
C ASP A 35 -18.54 1.71 -8.03
N SER A 36 -18.69 0.88 -6.99
CA SER A 36 -18.39 -0.54 -7.04
C SER A 36 -19.51 -1.26 -7.75
N PRO A 37 -19.22 -2.04 -8.80
CA PRO A 37 -20.25 -2.72 -9.60
C PRO A 37 -21.10 -3.62 -8.70
N ALA A 38 -22.39 -3.63 -8.97
CA ALA A 38 -23.35 -4.52 -8.32
C ALA A 38 -22.93 -5.98 -8.52
N PHE A 39 -23.23 -6.86 -7.53
CA PHE A 39 -22.99 -8.29 -7.65
C PHE A 39 -23.72 -8.86 -8.87
N SER A 40 -23.01 -9.58 -9.74
CA SER A 40 -23.52 -10.10 -11.02
C SER A 40 -23.41 -11.61 -11.12
N GLU A 41 -24.34 -12.24 -11.81
CA GLU A 41 -24.23 -13.64 -12.21
C GLU A 41 -23.65 -13.71 -13.63
N PHE A 42 -22.56 -14.46 -13.79
CA PHE A 42 -21.85 -14.64 -15.04
C PHE A 42 -22.15 -16.01 -15.65
N THR A 43 -22.15 -16.10 -16.96
CA THR A 43 -22.18 -17.40 -17.66
C THR A 43 -20.79 -18.05 -17.65
N PHE A 44 -20.75 -19.38 -17.80
CA PHE A 44 -19.48 -20.10 -17.91
C PHE A 44 -18.70 -19.68 -19.16
N GLU A 45 -19.43 -19.38 -20.27
CA GLU A 45 -18.84 -18.88 -21.51
C GLU A 45 -18.16 -17.51 -21.31
N GLN A 46 -18.83 -16.56 -20.65
CA GLN A 46 -18.25 -15.23 -20.33
C GLN A 46 -16.96 -15.37 -19.53
N LEU A 47 -16.93 -16.25 -18.51
CA LEU A 47 -15.75 -16.47 -17.72
C LEU A 47 -14.67 -17.26 -18.47
N GLY A 48 -15.06 -18.12 -19.40
CA GLY A 48 -14.16 -18.76 -20.35
C GLY A 48 -13.45 -17.74 -21.24
N ILE A 49 -14.18 -16.81 -21.83
CA ILE A 49 -13.61 -15.71 -22.63
C ILE A 49 -12.66 -14.86 -21.75
N ALA A 50 -13.14 -14.45 -20.58
CA ALA A 50 -12.37 -13.60 -19.67
C ALA A 50 -11.02 -14.20 -19.24
N THR A 51 -10.94 -15.53 -19.13
CA THR A 51 -9.75 -16.27 -18.65
C THR A 51 -8.98 -16.98 -19.78
N SER A 52 -9.27 -16.69 -21.05
CA SER A 52 -8.67 -17.38 -22.22
C SER A 52 -8.89 -18.89 -22.14
N ALA A 53 -10.16 -19.31 -21.97
CA ALA A 53 -10.59 -20.69 -21.78
C ALA A 53 -9.94 -21.39 -20.57
N PHE A 54 -9.76 -20.65 -19.47
CA PHE A 54 -9.07 -21.12 -18.27
C PHE A 54 -7.63 -21.59 -18.54
N SER A 55 -6.90 -20.82 -19.36
CA SER A 55 -5.52 -21.11 -19.72
C SER A 55 -4.62 -21.24 -18.48
N VAL A 56 -3.68 -22.18 -18.54
CA VAL A 56 -2.67 -22.43 -17.51
C VAL A 56 -1.83 -21.17 -17.23
N GLU A 57 -1.57 -20.36 -18.24
CA GLU A 57 -0.82 -19.11 -18.13
C GLU A 57 -1.51 -18.06 -17.27
N ASN A 58 -2.83 -18.18 -17.09
CA ASN A 58 -3.63 -17.28 -16.27
C ASN A 58 -3.81 -17.77 -14.83
N ILE A 59 -3.20 -18.90 -14.45
CA ILE A 59 -3.29 -19.39 -13.08
C ILE A 59 -2.46 -18.55 -12.14
N VAL A 60 -3.11 -18.03 -11.09
CA VAL A 60 -2.49 -17.24 -10.02
C VAL A 60 -2.52 -17.94 -8.66
N SER A 61 -3.10 -19.15 -8.58
CA SER A 61 -3.08 -19.94 -7.36
C SER A 61 -1.73 -20.63 -7.15
N GLU A 62 -1.26 -20.65 -5.90
CA GLU A 62 0.06 -21.10 -5.50
C GLU A 62 0.46 -22.51 -5.97
N HIS A 63 -0.49 -23.44 -5.99
CA HIS A 63 -0.24 -24.83 -6.37
C HIS A 63 -0.54 -25.12 -7.86
N GLY A 64 -0.76 -24.07 -8.64
CA GLY A 64 -1.09 -24.18 -10.06
C GLY A 64 -2.28 -25.11 -10.31
N GLU A 65 -2.20 -25.93 -11.37
CA GLU A 65 -3.25 -26.88 -11.74
C GLU A 65 -3.52 -27.99 -10.70
N LYS A 66 -2.55 -28.25 -9.81
CA LYS A 66 -2.67 -29.28 -8.76
C LYS A 66 -3.51 -28.83 -7.58
N ALA A 67 -3.86 -27.54 -7.51
CA ALA A 67 -4.74 -27.02 -6.48
C ALA A 67 -6.13 -27.66 -6.60
N PRO A 68 -6.78 -28.02 -5.48
CA PRO A 68 -8.15 -28.51 -5.49
C PRO A 68 -9.15 -27.48 -6.03
N ASN A 69 -8.80 -26.19 -5.94
CA ASN A 69 -9.56 -25.05 -6.45
C ASN A 69 -8.57 -24.08 -7.09
N VAL A 70 -8.72 -23.85 -8.38
CA VAL A 70 -7.79 -23.03 -9.16
C VAL A 70 -8.31 -21.60 -9.24
N VAL A 71 -7.42 -20.61 -9.08
CA VAL A 71 -7.73 -19.19 -9.28
C VAL A 71 -7.03 -18.73 -10.56
N TYR A 72 -7.82 -18.12 -11.45
CA TYR A 72 -7.36 -17.60 -12.73
C TYR A 72 -7.44 -16.06 -12.72
N LYS A 73 -6.45 -15.41 -13.27
CA LYS A 73 -6.54 -14.02 -13.70
C LYS A 73 -7.41 -13.95 -14.95
N GLY A 74 -8.31 -12.99 -14.99
CA GLY A 74 -9.18 -12.77 -16.15
C GLY A 74 -9.40 -11.29 -16.42
N LYS A 75 -10.01 -10.99 -17.55
CA LYS A 75 -10.38 -9.64 -17.95
C LYS A 75 -11.79 -9.65 -18.52
N LEU A 76 -12.70 -8.96 -17.83
CA LEU A 76 -14.09 -8.85 -18.30
C LEU A 76 -14.19 -7.97 -19.54
N GLU A 77 -15.33 -8.00 -20.24
CA GLU A 77 -15.62 -7.13 -21.40
C GLU A 77 -15.42 -5.63 -21.09
N SER A 78 -15.69 -5.22 -19.85
CA SER A 78 -15.41 -3.87 -19.34
C SER A 78 -13.93 -3.52 -19.20
N GLN A 79 -13.00 -4.39 -19.63
CA GLN A 79 -11.57 -4.30 -19.45
C GLN A 79 -11.10 -4.36 -17.98
N LYS A 80 -12.01 -4.56 -17.02
CA LYS A 80 -11.66 -4.68 -15.61
C LYS A 80 -11.00 -6.02 -15.32
N PRO A 81 -9.80 -6.03 -14.69
CA PRO A 81 -9.15 -7.27 -14.29
C PRO A 81 -9.90 -7.91 -13.13
N VAL A 82 -10.05 -9.24 -13.18
CA VAL A 82 -10.75 -10.03 -12.17
C VAL A 82 -9.97 -11.28 -11.80
N ALA A 83 -10.23 -11.82 -10.61
CA ALA A 83 -9.78 -13.14 -10.19
C ALA A 83 -10.97 -14.11 -10.18
N VAL A 84 -10.85 -15.19 -10.92
CA VAL A 84 -11.91 -16.20 -11.08
C VAL A 84 -11.48 -17.48 -10.37
N LYS A 85 -12.13 -17.79 -9.24
CA LYS A 85 -11.91 -19.06 -8.52
C LYS A 85 -12.87 -20.12 -9.04
N ARG A 86 -12.33 -21.18 -9.64
CA ARG A 86 -13.07 -22.35 -10.09
C ARG A 86 -12.96 -23.46 -9.05
N PHE A 87 -14.09 -23.91 -8.53
CA PHE A 87 -14.16 -24.96 -7.53
C PHE A 87 -14.12 -26.35 -8.16
N ASN A 88 -13.61 -27.31 -7.43
CA ASN A 88 -13.81 -28.70 -7.73
C ASN A 88 -15.31 -29.03 -7.64
N ARG A 89 -15.80 -29.90 -8.53
CA ARG A 89 -17.21 -30.29 -8.62
C ARG A 89 -17.79 -30.83 -7.31
N SER A 90 -16.97 -31.42 -6.44
CA SER A 90 -17.41 -31.94 -5.13
C SER A 90 -17.51 -30.90 -4.03
N ALA A 91 -16.92 -29.71 -4.22
CA ALA A 91 -16.84 -28.69 -3.18
C ALA A 91 -18.22 -28.07 -2.85
N TRP A 92 -19.08 -27.93 -3.85
CA TRP A 92 -20.40 -27.35 -3.73
C TRP A 92 -21.47 -28.21 -4.45
N PRO A 93 -21.90 -29.31 -3.84
CA PRO A 93 -22.89 -30.21 -4.48
C PRO A 93 -24.29 -29.57 -4.59
N ASP A 94 -24.63 -28.65 -3.68
CA ASP A 94 -25.89 -27.92 -3.70
C ASP A 94 -25.71 -26.52 -4.34
N SER A 95 -26.35 -26.34 -5.51
CA SER A 95 -26.30 -25.11 -6.30
C SER A 95 -27.01 -23.93 -5.59
N ARG A 96 -28.09 -24.21 -4.88
CA ARG A 96 -28.85 -23.15 -4.17
C ARG A 96 -28.04 -22.62 -3.01
N GLN A 97 -27.45 -23.52 -2.22
CA GLN A 97 -26.58 -23.12 -1.12
C GLN A 97 -25.38 -22.31 -1.60
N PHE A 98 -24.78 -22.68 -2.74
CA PHE A 98 -23.68 -21.91 -3.34
C PHE A 98 -24.12 -20.50 -3.72
N LEU A 99 -25.26 -20.36 -4.41
CA LEU A 99 -25.78 -19.05 -4.82
C LEU A 99 -26.16 -18.16 -3.65
N GLU A 100 -26.81 -18.72 -2.61
CA GLU A 100 -27.17 -17.99 -1.42
C GLU A 100 -25.92 -17.44 -0.71
N GLU A 101 -24.90 -18.29 -0.54
CA GLU A 101 -23.64 -17.90 0.06
C GLU A 101 -22.88 -16.86 -0.78
N ALA A 102 -22.79 -17.05 -2.10
CA ALA A 102 -22.12 -16.11 -2.99
C ALA A 102 -22.80 -14.74 -2.98
N ARG A 103 -24.14 -14.69 -3.04
CA ARG A 103 -24.91 -13.44 -2.94
C ARG A 103 -24.71 -12.76 -1.59
N ALA A 104 -24.71 -13.51 -0.50
CA ALA A 104 -24.54 -12.96 0.84
C ALA A 104 -23.11 -12.40 1.07
N VAL A 105 -22.07 -13.06 0.53
CA VAL A 105 -20.69 -12.51 0.54
C VAL A 105 -20.60 -11.34 -0.43
N GLY A 106 -21.26 -11.41 -1.58
CA GLY A 106 -21.31 -10.35 -2.58
C GLY A 106 -22.00 -9.06 -2.14
N GLN A 107 -22.73 -9.05 -1.02
CA GLN A 107 -23.28 -7.84 -0.40
C GLN A 107 -22.28 -7.09 0.47
N LEU A 108 -21.17 -7.73 0.84
CA LEU A 108 -20.11 -7.07 1.58
C LEU A 108 -19.33 -6.14 0.65
N ARG A 109 -19.15 -4.89 1.07
CA ARG A 109 -18.35 -3.89 0.35
C ARG A 109 -17.48 -3.15 1.34
N ASN A 110 -16.18 -3.30 1.20
CA ASN A 110 -15.22 -2.65 2.07
C ASN A 110 -13.88 -2.51 1.33
N ASN A 111 -13.20 -1.41 1.54
CA ASN A 111 -11.88 -1.13 0.95
C ASN A 111 -10.76 -2.03 1.50
N ARG A 112 -11.01 -2.75 2.61
CA ARG A 112 -10.08 -3.74 3.17
C ARG A 112 -10.35 -5.17 2.69
N LEU A 113 -11.28 -5.35 1.75
CA LEU A 113 -11.60 -6.64 1.12
C LEU A 113 -11.26 -6.62 -0.37
N ALA A 114 -10.79 -7.74 -0.90
CA ALA A 114 -10.87 -8.02 -2.33
C ALA A 114 -12.31 -8.46 -2.61
N ASN A 115 -13.17 -7.48 -2.97
CA ASN A 115 -14.63 -7.65 -3.00
C ASN A 115 -15.08 -8.71 -4.00
N LEU A 116 -16.12 -9.46 -3.65
CA LEU A 116 -16.76 -10.42 -4.55
C LEU A 116 -17.66 -9.67 -5.54
N LEU A 117 -17.37 -9.78 -6.83
CA LEU A 117 -18.07 -9.11 -7.91
C LEU A 117 -19.24 -9.95 -8.47
N GLY A 118 -19.14 -11.27 -8.35
CA GLY A 118 -20.19 -12.16 -8.84
C GLY A 118 -19.84 -13.64 -8.74
N CYS A 119 -20.68 -14.45 -9.38
CA CYS A 119 -20.49 -15.90 -9.43
C CYS A 119 -21.01 -16.49 -10.75
N CYS A 120 -20.62 -17.74 -11.03
CA CYS A 120 -21.23 -18.59 -12.05
C CYS A 120 -21.69 -19.90 -11.40
N CYS A 121 -22.93 -20.30 -11.72
CA CYS A 121 -23.53 -21.55 -11.21
C CYS A 121 -24.30 -22.24 -12.34
N GLU A 122 -23.58 -22.79 -13.30
CA GLU A 122 -24.16 -23.50 -14.45
C GLU A 122 -23.78 -24.98 -14.42
N GLY A 123 -24.78 -25.85 -14.58
CA GLY A 123 -24.57 -27.30 -14.50
C GLY A 123 -23.82 -27.70 -13.22
N ASP A 124 -22.66 -28.34 -13.39
CA ASP A 124 -21.78 -28.74 -12.30
C ASP A 124 -20.70 -27.69 -11.97
N GLU A 125 -20.64 -26.60 -12.73
CA GLU A 125 -19.60 -25.58 -12.54
C GLU A 125 -19.96 -24.60 -11.41
N ARG A 126 -19.01 -24.26 -10.58
CA ARG A 126 -19.12 -23.31 -9.45
C ARG A 126 -17.90 -22.40 -9.48
N LEU A 127 -18.13 -21.12 -9.82
CA LEU A 127 -17.08 -20.15 -9.92
C LEU A 127 -17.43 -18.90 -9.13
N LEU A 128 -16.43 -18.27 -8.51
CA LEU A 128 -16.53 -16.96 -7.87
C LEU A 128 -15.65 -15.96 -8.61
N VAL A 129 -16.16 -14.75 -8.77
CA VAL A 129 -15.46 -13.65 -9.43
C VAL A 129 -15.21 -12.55 -8.42
N SER A 130 -13.96 -12.20 -8.17
CA SER A 130 -13.58 -11.11 -7.26
C SER A 130 -12.70 -10.08 -7.98
N GLU A 131 -12.47 -8.96 -7.31
CA GLU A 131 -11.45 -8.00 -7.73
C GLU A 131 -10.09 -8.70 -7.83
N PHE A 132 -9.35 -8.38 -8.89
CA PHE A 132 -7.98 -8.86 -9.03
C PHE A 132 -7.02 -7.91 -8.32
N MET A 133 -6.10 -8.46 -7.55
CA MET A 133 -5.08 -7.72 -6.81
C MET A 133 -3.72 -7.98 -7.49
N PRO A 134 -3.13 -6.97 -8.15
CA PRO A 134 -1.98 -7.18 -9.03
C PRO A 134 -0.66 -7.37 -8.28
N ASN A 135 -0.58 -6.89 -7.04
CA ASN A 135 0.67 -6.80 -6.30
C ASN A 135 0.92 -8.00 -5.37
N GLU A 136 0.53 -9.20 -5.83
CA GLU A 136 0.86 -10.48 -5.19
C GLU A 136 0.23 -10.69 -3.80
N THR A 137 0.65 -11.73 -3.12
CA THR A 137 0.19 -12.12 -1.78
C THR A 137 1.17 -11.66 -0.70
N LEU A 138 0.68 -11.51 0.55
CA LEU A 138 1.55 -11.26 1.70
C LEU A 138 2.61 -12.35 1.85
N ALA A 139 2.27 -13.61 1.60
CA ALA A 139 3.22 -14.72 1.66
C ALA A 139 4.39 -14.54 0.69
N LYS A 140 4.13 -14.04 -0.54
CA LYS A 140 5.17 -13.73 -1.52
C LYS A 140 6.13 -12.66 -0.98
N HIS A 141 5.59 -11.58 -0.43
CA HIS A 141 6.39 -10.48 0.11
C HIS A 141 7.13 -10.79 1.41
N LEU A 142 6.59 -11.70 2.25
CA LEU A 142 7.24 -12.06 3.51
C LEU A 142 8.28 -13.18 3.36
N PHE A 143 7.97 -14.21 2.55
CA PHE A 143 8.74 -15.45 2.54
C PHE A 143 9.59 -15.65 1.28
N HIS A 144 9.26 -14.94 0.19
CA HIS A 144 9.84 -15.13 -1.14
C HIS A 144 10.20 -13.80 -1.82
N TRP A 145 10.66 -12.81 -1.06
CA TRP A 145 11.08 -11.53 -1.61
C TRP A 145 12.40 -11.65 -2.38
N ASP A 146 12.43 -11.09 -3.58
CA ASP A 146 13.58 -11.17 -4.48
C ASP A 146 14.53 -9.97 -4.33
N THR A 147 14.04 -8.81 -3.85
CA THR A 147 14.80 -7.56 -3.85
C THR A 147 14.94 -6.93 -2.47
N GLN A 148 13.85 -6.69 -1.77
CA GLN A 148 13.85 -6.02 -0.46
C GLN A 148 12.84 -6.65 0.51
N PRO A 149 13.21 -6.79 1.80
CA PRO A 149 12.27 -7.26 2.81
C PRO A 149 11.16 -6.22 3.03
N MET A 150 9.95 -6.71 3.32
CA MET A 150 8.81 -5.86 3.64
C MET A 150 9.11 -4.97 4.86
N LYS A 151 8.95 -3.66 4.69
CA LYS A 151 9.18 -2.66 5.76
C LYS A 151 8.27 -2.88 6.96
N TRP A 152 8.75 -2.56 8.16
CA TRP A 152 8.01 -2.71 9.41
C TRP A 152 6.66 -1.97 9.40
N ALA A 153 6.63 -0.71 8.95
CA ALA A 153 5.41 0.08 8.86
C ALA A 153 4.32 -0.60 8.02
N LEU A 154 4.69 -1.24 6.91
CA LEU A 154 3.74 -1.98 6.09
C LEU A 154 3.24 -3.26 6.79
N ARG A 155 4.10 -3.96 7.54
CA ARG A 155 3.69 -5.14 8.33
C ARG A 155 2.66 -4.78 9.40
N LEU A 156 2.84 -3.66 10.08
CA LEU A 156 1.87 -3.12 11.04
C LEU A 156 0.56 -2.72 10.36
N ARG A 157 0.64 -2.12 9.17
CA ARG A 157 -0.55 -1.77 8.36
C ARG A 157 -1.33 -3.01 7.95
N VAL A 158 -0.65 -4.08 7.52
CA VAL A 158 -1.29 -5.37 7.25
C VAL A 158 -2.03 -5.87 8.48
N ALA A 159 -1.39 -5.88 9.66
CA ALA A 159 -2.03 -6.32 10.90
C ALA A 159 -3.30 -5.53 11.20
N LEU A 160 -3.25 -4.20 11.12
CA LEU A 160 -4.41 -3.35 11.40
C LEU A 160 -5.52 -3.53 10.36
N TYR A 161 -5.20 -3.48 9.06
CA TYR A 161 -6.21 -3.53 8.00
C TYR A 161 -6.93 -4.88 7.94
N ILE A 162 -6.23 -5.97 8.21
CA ILE A 162 -6.85 -7.30 8.28
C ILE A 162 -7.72 -7.44 9.54
N ALA A 163 -7.31 -6.89 10.68
CA ALA A 163 -8.17 -6.83 11.86
C ALA A 163 -9.45 -6.02 11.59
N GLN A 164 -9.36 -4.88 10.91
CA GLN A 164 -10.51 -4.06 10.49
C GLN A 164 -11.42 -4.80 9.50
N ALA A 165 -10.85 -5.52 8.52
CA ALA A 165 -11.62 -6.33 7.57
C ALA A 165 -12.43 -7.41 8.30
N LEU A 166 -11.82 -8.12 9.23
CA LEU A 166 -12.48 -9.15 10.05
C LEU A 166 -13.56 -8.55 10.97
N GLU A 167 -13.28 -7.40 11.59
CA GLU A 167 -14.26 -6.67 12.43
C GLU A 167 -15.48 -6.26 11.60
N TYR A 168 -15.26 -5.69 10.40
CA TYR A 168 -16.33 -5.35 9.46
C TYR A 168 -17.17 -6.57 9.09
N CYS A 169 -16.55 -7.69 8.72
CA CYS A 169 -17.25 -8.92 8.35
C CYS A 169 -18.09 -9.45 9.52
N THR A 170 -17.53 -9.45 10.74
CA THR A 170 -18.24 -9.86 11.97
C THR A 170 -19.44 -8.95 12.24
N GLY A 171 -19.28 -7.63 12.10
CA GLY A 171 -20.37 -6.65 12.22
C GLY A 171 -21.50 -6.85 11.20
N LYS A 172 -21.23 -7.52 10.08
CA LYS A 172 -22.22 -7.91 9.05
C LYS A 172 -22.71 -9.37 9.21
N GLY A 173 -22.47 -10.02 10.34
CA GLY A 173 -22.88 -11.40 10.60
C GLY A 173 -22.06 -12.46 9.88
N ARG A 174 -20.87 -12.11 9.42
CA ARG A 174 -19.87 -13.00 8.80
C ARG A 174 -18.64 -13.12 9.69
N ASP A 175 -18.81 -13.80 10.82
CA ASP A 175 -17.83 -13.98 11.89
C ASP A 175 -16.83 -15.11 11.67
N LEU A 176 -17.06 -15.92 10.64
CA LEU A 176 -16.18 -17.04 10.27
C LEU A 176 -15.38 -16.70 9.01
N TYR A 177 -14.10 -16.95 9.09
CA TYR A 177 -13.19 -16.90 7.96
C TYR A 177 -12.41 -18.21 7.86
N HIS A 178 -12.47 -18.87 6.71
CA HIS A 178 -11.85 -20.17 6.49
C HIS A 178 -10.39 -20.00 6.05
N ASP A 179 -9.48 -20.66 6.79
CA ASP A 179 -8.07 -20.74 6.45
C ASP A 179 -7.40 -19.36 6.31
N LEU A 180 -7.52 -18.51 7.36
CA LEU A 180 -6.83 -17.24 7.43
C LEU A 180 -5.32 -17.48 7.55
N ASN A 181 -4.57 -17.04 6.55
CA ASN A 181 -3.11 -17.14 6.47
C ASN A 181 -2.54 -16.08 5.51
N SER A 182 -1.22 -15.99 5.41
CA SER A 182 -0.51 -15.00 4.58
C SER A 182 -0.81 -15.09 3.09
N TYR A 183 -1.30 -16.22 2.56
CA TYR A 183 -1.73 -16.37 1.16
C TYR A 183 -3.13 -15.81 0.86
N ARG A 184 -3.90 -15.46 1.90
CA ARG A 184 -5.24 -14.87 1.77
C ARG A 184 -5.24 -13.35 1.83
N ILE A 185 -4.08 -12.75 2.03
CA ILE A 185 -3.90 -11.32 2.06
C ILE A 185 -3.21 -10.91 0.78
N LEU A 186 -3.85 -10.00 0.06
CA LEU A 186 -3.51 -9.56 -1.29
C LEU A 186 -3.25 -8.06 -1.27
N PHE A 187 -2.46 -7.56 -2.21
CA PHE A 187 -2.18 -6.12 -2.31
C PHE A 187 -2.81 -5.54 -3.59
N GLY A 188 -3.58 -4.45 -3.40
CA GLY A 188 -4.22 -3.71 -4.49
C GLY A 188 -3.22 -2.87 -5.31
N ASP A 189 -3.72 -2.19 -6.34
CA ASP A 189 -2.95 -1.25 -7.15
C ASP A 189 -2.34 -0.12 -6.30
N ASP A 190 -3.08 0.28 -5.26
CA ASP A 190 -2.68 1.26 -4.24
C ASP A 190 -1.65 0.74 -3.23
N GLY A 191 -1.28 -0.54 -3.33
CA GLY A 191 -0.43 -1.24 -2.36
C GLY A 191 -1.11 -1.53 -1.02
N ASP A 192 -2.40 -1.23 -0.86
CA ASP A 192 -3.13 -1.50 0.37
C ASP A 192 -3.40 -3.01 0.53
N PRO A 193 -3.16 -3.57 1.73
CA PRO A 193 -3.48 -4.96 2.00
C PRO A 193 -4.99 -5.16 2.12
N ARG A 194 -5.48 -6.18 1.41
CA ARG A 194 -6.89 -6.57 1.37
C ARG A 194 -7.07 -8.05 1.65
N LEU A 195 -8.09 -8.36 2.43
CA LEU A 195 -8.45 -9.74 2.75
C LEU A 195 -9.23 -10.36 1.58
N SER A 196 -8.83 -11.54 1.13
CA SER A 196 -9.55 -12.27 0.07
C SER A 196 -10.97 -12.64 0.52
N CYS A 197 -11.98 -12.31 -0.24
CA CYS A 197 -13.39 -12.66 0.06
C CYS A 197 -13.67 -14.18 -0.03
N PHE A 198 -12.81 -14.96 -0.66
CA PHE A 198 -13.03 -16.40 -0.87
C PHE A 198 -13.06 -17.20 0.45
N GLY A 199 -12.41 -16.71 1.51
CA GLY A 199 -12.45 -17.33 2.83
C GLY A 199 -13.75 -17.09 3.61
N LEU A 200 -14.63 -16.21 3.14
CA LEU A 200 -15.91 -15.88 3.77
C LEU A 200 -17.06 -16.83 3.38
N MET A 201 -16.84 -17.73 2.42
CA MET A 201 -17.84 -18.71 1.98
C MET A 201 -18.03 -19.80 3.04
N LYS A 202 -19.21 -19.86 3.64
CA LYS A 202 -19.58 -20.89 4.62
C LYS A 202 -19.97 -22.19 3.90
N ASN A 203 -19.75 -23.31 4.56
CA ASN A 203 -20.21 -24.63 4.11
C ASN A 203 -19.58 -25.20 2.81
N SER A 204 -18.48 -24.62 2.33
CA SER A 204 -17.71 -25.26 1.28
C SER A 204 -17.18 -26.62 1.76
N ARG A 205 -17.38 -27.65 0.95
CA ARG A 205 -16.77 -28.98 1.20
C ARG A 205 -15.37 -29.07 0.57
N ASP A 206 -14.64 -27.98 0.54
CA ASP A 206 -13.27 -27.91 -0.01
C ASP A 206 -12.27 -28.82 0.74
N GLY A 207 -12.79 -29.68 1.59
CA GLY A 207 -12.05 -30.79 2.21
C GLY A 207 -11.15 -30.41 3.37
N LYS A 208 -10.71 -29.15 3.48
CA LYS A 208 -9.83 -28.72 4.55
C LYS A 208 -10.01 -27.23 4.84
N SER A 209 -10.70 -26.94 5.91
CA SER A 209 -10.88 -25.55 6.39
C SER A 209 -9.61 -24.95 6.98
N TYR A 210 -8.59 -25.74 7.16
CA TYR A 210 -7.25 -25.34 7.59
C TYR A 210 -6.20 -26.09 6.76
N SER A 211 -5.04 -25.46 6.60
CA SER A 211 -3.84 -26.02 6.00
C SER A 211 -3.58 -27.45 6.51
N THR A 212 -2.99 -28.28 5.69
CA THR A 212 -2.58 -29.65 6.07
C THR A 212 -1.59 -29.69 7.23
N ASN A 213 -1.04 -28.55 7.64
CA ASN A 213 -0.10 -28.46 8.74
C ASN A 213 -0.82 -28.29 10.07
N LEU A 214 -0.94 -29.38 10.82
CA LEU A 214 -1.59 -29.43 12.13
C LEU A 214 -0.99 -28.47 13.16
N ALA A 215 0.28 -28.08 13.00
CA ALA A 215 0.96 -27.18 13.93
C ALA A 215 0.36 -25.77 13.97
N PHE A 216 -0.35 -25.34 12.91
CA PHE A 216 -0.99 -24.03 12.78
C PHE A 216 -2.50 -24.07 12.98
N THR A 217 -3.03 -25.25 13.26
CA THR A 217 -4.48 -25.46 13.41
C THR A 217 -4.94 -25.11 14.82
N PRO A 218 -6.05 -24.34 14.99
CA PRO A 218 -6.60 -24.02 16.30
C PRO A 218 -6.92 -25.27 17.12
N PRO A 219 -6.63 -25.29 18.44
CA PRO A 219 -6.83 -26.48 19.29
C PRO A 219 -8.27 -26.99 19.31
N GLU A 220 -9.24 -26.08 19.33
CA GLU A 220 -10.66 -26.42 19.30
C GLU A 220 -11.11 -27.04 17.99
N TYR A 221 -10.51 -26.60 16.86
CA TYR A 221 -10.78 -27.21 15.57
C TYR A 221 -10.26 -28.65 15.50
N LEU A 222 -9.07 -28.91 16.05
CA LEU A 222 -8.53 -30.28 16.14
C LEU A 222 -9.45 -31.21 16.95
N ARG A 223 -10.15 -30.67 17.97
CA ARG A 223 -11.07 -31.44 18.80
C ARG A 223 -12.45 -31.65 18.19
N THR A 224 -12.97 -30.65 17.49
CA THR A 224 -14.39 -30.60 17.07
C THR A 224 -14.59 -30.65 15.55
N GLY A 225 -13.57 -30.34 14.77
CA GLY A 225 -13.66 -30.17 13.31
C GLY A 225 -14.49 -28.95 12.89
N ARG A 226 -14.80 -28.05 13.82
CA ARG A 226 -15.63 -26.86 13.55
C ARG A 226 -14.84 -25.59 13.75
N ILE A 227 -15.02 -24.64 12.83
CA ILE A 227 -14.49 -23.29 12.92
C ILE A 227 -15.42 -22.47 13.83
N THR A 228 -14.83 -21.66 14.70
CA THR A 228 -15.53 -20.70 15.55
C THR A 228 -14.93 -19.31 15.34
N PRO A 229 -15.58 -18.23 15.76
CA PRO A 229 -15.00 -16.88 15.71
C PRO A 229 -13.64 -16.80 16.42
N GLU A 230 -13.49 -17.54 17.53
CA GLU A 230 -12.24 -17.59 18.29
C GLU A 230 -11.14 -18.34 17.53
N SER A 231 -11.51 -19.30 16.66
CA SER A 231 -10.55 -19.97 15.76
C SER A 231 -9.95 -18.97 14.74
N VAL A 232 -10.75 -18.01 14.27
CA VAL A 232 -10.28 -16.94 13.39
C VAL A 232 -9.27 -16.04 14.13
N ILE A 233 -9.51 -15.74 15.41
CA ILE A 233 -8.56 -14.98 16.24
C ILE A 233 -7.25 -15.74 16.43
N PHE A 234 -7.29 -17.05 16.63
CA PHE A 234 -6.07 -17.86 16.69
C PHE A 234 -5.28 -17.78 15.39
N SER A 235 -5.95 -17.94 14.24
CA SER A 235 -5.31 -17.82 12.93
C SER A 235 -4.78 -16.40 12.68
N PHE A 236 -5.44 -15.37 13.17
CA PHE A 236 -4.93 -14.01 13.16
C PHE A 236 -3.65 -13.88 14.02
N GLY A 237 -3.60 -14.55 15.16
CA GLY A 237 -2.38 -14.64 15.99
C GLY A 237 -1.20 -15.27 15.24
N THR A 238 -1.44 -16.35 14.46
CA THR A 238 -0.37 -16.92 13.60
C THR A 238 0.09 -15.97 12.52
N LEU A 239 -0.82 -15.19 11.94
CA LEU A 239 -0.48 -14.14 10.99
C LEU A 239 0.41 -13.05 11.61
N LEU A 240 0.13 -12.63 12.85
CA LEU A 240 0.99 -11.66 13.54
C LEU A 240 2.40 -12.21 13.78
N LEU A 241 2.55 -13.52 14.02
CA LEU A 241 3.86 -14.16 14.10
C LEU A 241 4.59 -14.16 12.74
N ASP A 242 3.87 -14.43 11.65
CA ASP A 242 4.43 -14.36 10.31
C ASP A 242 4.95 -12.94 10.02
N LEU A 243 4.16 -11.90 10.34
CA LEU A 243 4.55 -10.49 10.16
C LEU A 243 5.76 -10.08 11.01
N LEU A 244 5.87 -10.63 12.23
CA LEU A 244 6.99 -10.34 13.13
C LEU A 244 8.27 -11.01 12.69
N SER A 245 8.19 -12.28 12.32
CA SER A 245 9.36 -13.13 12.08
C SER A 245 9.82 -13.18 10.61
N GLY A 246 8.99 -12.75 9.66
CA GLY A 246 9.25 -12.97 8.25
C GLY A 246 9.30 -14.45 7.85
N LYS A 247 8.82 -15.35 8.72
CA LYS A 247 8.86 -16.80 8.56
C LYS A 247 7.59 -17.43 9.11
N HIS A 248 7.24 -18.59 8.57
CA HIS A 248 6.11 -19.36 9.08
C HIS A 248 6.54 -20.22 10.28
N ILE A 249 6.39 -19.68 11.50
CA ILE A 249 6.82 -20.33 12.75
C ILE A 249 5.60 -20.98 13.44
N PRO A 250 5.68 -22.27 13.85
CA PRO A 250 4.61 -22.90 14.61
C PRO A 250 4.30 -22.14 15.90
N PRO A 251 3.00 -21.89 16.21
CA PRO A 251 2.60 -21.13 17.39
C PRO A 251 3.15 -21.69 18.71
N SER A 252 3.25 -23.00 18.88
CA SER A 252 3.83 -23.63 20.07
C SER A 252 5.29 -23.23 20.28
N HIS A 253 6.10 -23.28 19.21
CA HIS A 253 7.50 -22.88 19.26
C HIS A 253 7.65 -21.38 19.53
N ALA A 254 6.84 -20.55 18.88
CA ALA A 254 6.85 -19.10 19.11
C ALA A 254 6.47 -18.77 20.58
N LEU A 255 5.47 -19.43 21.14
CA LEU A 255 5.06 -19.23 22.55
C LEU A 255 6.17 -19.66 23.52
N ASP A 256 6.94 -20.70 23.22
CA ASP A 256 8.09 -21.10 24.04
C ASP A 256 9.20 -20.03 23.99
N LEU A 257 9.53 -19.50 22.81
CA LEU A 257 10.47 -18.37 22.66
C LEU A 257 10.03 -17.13 23.44
N ILE A 258 8.73 -16.83 23.45
CA ILE A 258 8.18 -15.71 24.21
C ILE A 258 8.31 -15.94 25.73
N LYS A 259 8.03 -17.15 26.22
CA LYS A 259 8.19 -17.53 27.64
C LYS A 259 9.65 -17.41 28.09
N ASP A 260 10.57 -17.85 27.25
CA ASP A 260 12.01 -17.82 27.49
C ASP A 260 12.62 -16.41 27.31
N ARG A 261 11.79 -15.41 26.96
CA ARG A 261 12.20 -14.03 26.66
C ARG A 261 13.24 -13.91 25.54
N ASN A 262 13.25 -14.86 24.64
CA ASN A 262 14.16 -14.90 23.50
C ASN A 262 13.48 -14.28 22.26
N LEU A 263 13.17 -12.98 22.34
CA LEU A 263 12.45 -12.26 21.28
C LEU A 263 13.30 -12.02 20.04
N GLU A 264 14.63 -11.99 20.17
CA GLU A 264 15.53 -11.84 19.03
C GLU A 264 15.39 -12.99 18.02
N MET A 265 15.19 -14.22 18.50
CA MET A 265 14.96 -15.38 17.64
C MET A 265 13.60 -15.36 16.96
N LEU A 266 12.65 -14.61 17.50
CA LEU A 266 11.29 -14.47 16.96
C LEU A 266 11.18 -13.32 15.97
N THR A 267 12.06 -12.34 16.03
CA THR A 267 12.04 -11.15 15.18
C THR A 267 12.80 -11.40 13.89
N ASP A 268 12.29 -10.87 12.80
CA ASP A 268 12.95 -10.91 11.50
C ASP A 268 14.25 -10.08 11.55
N SER A 269 15.39 -10.73 11.32
CA SER A 269 16.69 -10.08 11.31
C SER A 269 16.83 -8.99 10.22
N CYS A 270 16.00 -9.06 9.16
CA CYS A 270 15.97 -8.03 8.12
C CYS A 270 15.34 -6.72 8.58
N LEU A 271 14.67 -6.70 9.76
CA LEU A 271 14.06 -5.51 10.35
C LEU A 271 14.98 -4.80 11.35
N GLU A 272 16.22 -5.25 11.52
CA GLU A 272 17.16 -4.70 12.49
C GLU A 272 17.32 -3.19 12.28
N GLY A 273 17.04 -2.42 13.34
CA GLY A 273 17.09 -0.95 13.32
C GLY A 273 15.86 -0.26 12.70
N GLN A 274 14.89 -0.99 12.13
CA GLN A 274 13.70 -0.39 11.49
C GLN A 274 12.50 -0.18 12.42
N PHE A 275 12.50 -0.75 13.62
CA PHE A 275 11.41 -0.59 14.57
C PHE A 275 11.90 -0.44 16.01
N SER A 276 11.07 0.18 16.85
CA SER A 276 11.35 0.28 18.27
C SER A 276 11.08 -1.05 18.97
N THR A 277 11.87 -1.38 19.99
CA THR A 277 11.66 -2.55 20.83
C THR A 277 10.25 -2.59 21.44
N ASP A 278 9.68 -1.41 21.73
CA ASP A 278 8.35 -1.28 22.32
C ASP A 278 7.25 -1.74 21.35
N ASP A 279 7.31 -1.36 20.06
CA ASP A 279 6.32 -1.76 19.05
C ASP A 279 6.37 -3.27 18.79
N GLY A 280 7.57 -3.82 18.70
CA GLY A 280 7.78 -5.27 18.56
C GLY A 280 7.25 -6.04 19.77
N THR A 281 7.53 -5.56 20.98
CA THR A 281 7.04 -6.16 22.23
C THR A 281 5.51 -6.12 22.31
N GLU A 282 4.90 -5.01 21.91
CA GLU A 282 3.43 -4.89 21.91
C GLU A 282 2.80 -5.85 20.88
N LEU A 283 3.38 -5.98 19.68
CA LEU A 283 2.88 -6.93 18.69
C LEU A 283 3.01 -8.38 19.17
N VAL A 284 4.11 -8.74 19.83
CA VAL A 284 4.29 -10.06 20.48
C VAL A 284 3.24 -10.28 21.53
N ARG A 285 2.92 -9.28 22.38
CA ARG A 285 1.90 -9.35 23.41
C ARG A 285 0.51 -9.60 22.81
N ILE A 286 0.17 -8.90 21.73
CA ILE A 286 -1.09 -9.08 21.01
C ILE A 286 -1.16 -10.50 20.43
N ALA A 287 -0.10 -10.94 19.73
CA ALA A 287 -0.04 -12.28 19.14
C ALA A 287 -0.18 -13.38 20.19
N SER A 288 0.55 -13.27 21.32
CA SER A 288 0.46 -14.24 22.42
C SER A 288 -0.96 -14.36 23.00
N ARG A 289 -1.70 -13.25 23.11
CA ARG A 289 -3.09 -13.25 23.55
C ARG A 289 -4.03 -13.94 22.54
N CYS A 290 -3.81 -13.72 21.24
CA CYS A 290 -4.58 -14.39 20.20
C CYS A 290 -4.37 -15.90 20.18
N LEU A 291 -3.18 -16.36 20.59
CA LEU A 291 -2.77 -17.77 20.57
C LEU A 291 -3.07 -18.54 21.86
N GLN A 292 -3.86 -17.97 22.78
CA GLN A 292 -4.26 -18.67 24.00
C GLN A 292 -4.96 -20.00 23.67
N TYR A 293 -4.64 -21.04 24.45
CA TYR A 293 -5.17 -22.38 24.23
C TYR A 293 -6.70 -22.39 24.38
N GLU A 294 -7.20 -21.75 25.44
CA GLU A 294 -8.64 -21.63 25.68
C GLU A 294 -9.23 -20.50 24.82
N PRO A 295 -10.22 -20.80 23.95
CA PRO A 295 -10.80 -19.82 23.04
C PRO A 295 -11.34 -18.55 23.71
N ARG A 296 -11.92 -18.70 24.92
CA ARG A 296 -12.52 -17.61 25.69
C ARG A 296 -11.50 -16.58 26.24
N GLU A 297 -10.23 -16.95 26.30
CA GLU A 297 -9.15 -16.08 26.77
C GLU A 297 -8.61 -15.19 25.64
N ARG A 298 -8.98 -15.48 24.39
CA ARG A 298 -8.57 -14.70 23.22
C ARG A 298 -9.31 -13.37 23.15
N PRO A 299 -8.65 -12.29 22.68
CA PRO A 299 -9.29 -10.99 22.54
C PRO A 299 -10.37 -11.01 21.45
N ASN A 300 -11.32 -10.07 21.52
CA ASN A 300 -12.24 -9.83 20.40
C ASN A 300 -11.60 -8.88 19.36
N LEU A 301 -12.16 -8.86 18.14
CA LEU A 301 -11.63 -8.06 17.01
C LEU A 301 -11.59 -6.57 17.32
N LYS A 302 -12.60 -6.00 17.95
CA LYS A 302 -12.63 -4.58 18.34
C LYS A 302 -11.45 -4.20 19.24
N SER A 303 -11.13 -5.06 20.22
CA SER A 303 -9.98 -4.82 21.09
C SER A 303 -8.64 -4.98 20.36
N LEU A 304 -8.57 -5.84 19.32
CA LEU A 304 -7.39 -5.98 18.47
C LEU A 304 -7.18 -4.73 17.63
N VAL A 305 -8.22 -4.22 16.95
CA VAL A 305 -8.14 -2.98 16.19
C VAL A 305 -7.69 -1.82 17.09
N THR A 306 -8.28 -1.68 18.28
CA THR A 306 -7.89 -0.65 19.26
C THR A 306 -6.44 -0.76 19.69
N ALA A 307 -5.91 -1.98 19.86
CA ALA A 307 -4.52 -2.20 20.29
C ALA A 307 -3.51 -1.99 19.13
N LEU A 308 -3.89 -2.28 17.89
CA LEU A 308 -3.03 -2.14 16.71
C LEU A 308 -2.97 -0.70 16.17
N TYR A 309 -4.04 0.09 16.39
CA TYR A 309 -4.14 1.45 15.87
C TYR A 309 -2.98 2.37 16.31
N PRO A 310 -2.56 2.41 17.59
CA PRO A 310 -1.45 3.27 18.03
C PRO A 310 -0.08 2.89 17.46
N LEU A 311 0.06 1.69 16.90
CA LEU A 311 1.31 1.22 16.30
C LEU A 311 1.53 1.80 14.89
N GLN A 312 0.52 2.46 14.30
CA GLN A 312 0.59 3.08 12.97
C GLN A 312 1.27 4.45 13.02
N LYS A 313 2.59 4.48 13.19
CA LYS A 313 3.36 5.74 13.24
C LYS A 313 3.49 6.42 11.86
N GLU A 314 3.45 5.64 10.79
CA GLU A 314 3.56 6.11 9.41
C GLU A 314 2.21 6.00 8.69
N ALA A 315 1.10 6.38 9.35
CA ALA A 315 -0.24 6.26 8.79
C ALA A 315 -0.43 7.10 7.51
N GLU A 316 0.23 8.24 7.42
CA GLU A 316 0.14 9.18 6.30
C GLU A 316 0.94 8.73 5.06
N VAL A 317 1.92 7.82 5.21
CA VAL A 317 2.70 7.32 4.08
C VAL A 317 1.84 6.32 3.29
N PRO A 318 1.61 6.51 1.98
CA PRO A 318 0.82 5.58 1.18
C PRO A 318 1.43 4.17 1.13
N SER A 319 0.58 3.14 1.03
CA SER A 319 1.04 1.75 1.05
C SER A 319 1.92 1.38 -0.13
N HIS A 320 1.64 1.91 -1.32
CA HIS A 320 2.49 1.68 -2.50
C HIS A 320 3.92 2.19 -2.29
N VAL A 321 4.11 3.32 -1.59
CA VAL A 321 5.43 3.85 -1.24
C VAL A 321 6.16 2.92 -0.25
N LEU A 322 5.42 2.36 0.72
CA LEU A 322 5.99 1.39 1.66
C LEU A 322 6.39 0.08 0.99
N MET A 323 5.65 -0.32 -0.05
CA MET A 323 5.96 -1.51 -0.85
C MET A 323 7.07 -1.28 -1.88
N GLY A 324 7.43 -0.03 -2.18
CA GLY A 324 8.31 0.29 -3.30
C GLY A 324 7.67 -0.01 -4.66
N ILE A 325 6.32 -0.05 -4.71
CA ILE A 325 5.60 -0.21 -5.98
C ILE A 325 5.65 1.12 -6.71
N SER A 326 6.20 1.09 -7.90
CA SER A 326 6.00 2.16 -8.86
C SER A 326 4.54 2.08 -9.33
N CYS A 327 3.68 3.04 -8.93
CA CYS A 327 2.41 3.15 -9.66
C CYS A 327 2.73 3.51 -11.10
N ASP A 328 2.08 2.88 -12.06
CA ASP A 328 2.27 3.22 -13.46
C ASP A 328 2.02 4.72 -13.65
N VAL A 329 3.01 5.40 -14.22
CA VAL A 329 2.98 6.84 -14.50
C VAL A 329 1.84 7.19 -15.48
N GLU A 330 1.20 6.17 -16.06
CA GLU A 330 0.11 6.32 -17.04
C GLU A 330 -1.16 6.99 -16.47
N THR A 331 -1.28 7.18 -15.14
CA THR A 331 -2.48 7.77 -14.53
C THR A 331 -2.36 9.24 -14.11
N MET A 332 -1.14 9.79 -14.04
CA MET A 332 -0.97 11.23 -13.82
C MET A 332 -0.56 11.93 -15.09
N PRO A 333 -1.27 12.99 -15.53
CA PRO A 333 -0.84 13.79 -16.66
C PRO A 333 0.50 14.46 -16.30
N LEU A 334 1.59 13.91 -16.79
CA LEU A 334 2.91 14.52 -16.62
C LEU A 334 2.98 15.83 -17.39
N SER A 335 3.63 16.83 -16.79
CA SER A 335 4.00 18.04 -17.51
C SER A 335 4.97 17.72 -18.65
N PRO A 336 5.16 18.61 -19.64
CA PRO A 336 6.14 18.42 -20.71
C PRO A 336 7.56 18.13 -20.18
N LEU A 337 7.93 18.70 -19.03
CA LEU A 337 9.20 18.40 -18.37
C LEU A 337 9.23 16.97 -17.80
N GLY A 338 8.16 16.56 -17.15
CA GLY A 338 8.02 15.20 -16.63
C GLY A 338 8.10 14.15 -17.74
N GLU A 339 7.44 14.38 -18.89
CA GLU A 339 7.53 13.48 -20.05
C GLU A 339 8.95 13.42 -20.65
N ALA A 340 9.64 14.56 -20.75
CA ALA A 340 11.01 14.59 -21.23
C ALA A 340 11.95 13.82 -20.30
N CYS A 341 11.76 13.94 -18.98
CA CYS A 341 12.55 13.21 -17.97
C CYS A 341 12.27 11.70 -18.01
N LEU A 342 11.01 11.29 -18.16
CA LEU A 342 10.62 9.89 -18.31
C LEU A 342 11.27 9.22 -19.54
N LYS A 343 11.33 9.96 -20.66
CA LYS A 343 11.92 9.51 -21.92
C LYS A 343 13.45 9.70 -21.97
N THR A 344 14.04 10.27 -20.92
CA THR A 344 15.47 10.68 -20.87
C THR A 344 15.91 11.53 -22.07
N ASP A 345 14.98 12.36 -22.60
CA ASP A 345 15.29 13.30 -23.69
C ASP A 345 15.98 14.53 -23.10
N LEU A 346 17.31 14.42 -22.97
CA LEU A 346 18.15 15.47 -22.36
C LEU A 346 18.07 16.79 -23.12
N THR A 347 17.84 16.75 -24.45
CA THR A 347 17.70 17.95 -25.28
C THR A 347 16.41 18.68 -24.96
N ALA A 348 15.30 17.95 -24.90
CA ALA A 348 14.01 18.51 -24.51
C ALA A 348 14.03 19.03 -23.07
N ILE A 349 14.65 18.31 -22.14
CA ILE A 349 14.83 18.77 -20.75
C ILE A 349 15.56 20.11 -20.72
N HIS A 350 16.66 20.23 -21.42
CA HIS A 350 17.42 21.48 -21.48
C HIS A 350 16.58 22.64 -22.02
N GLU A 351 15.87 22.45 -23.12
CA GLU A 351 15.06 23.49 -23.76
C GLU A 351 13.87 23.91 -22.90
N ILE A 352 13.18 22.96 -22.25
CA ILE A 352 12.06 23.25 -21.36
C ILE A 352 12.53 24.02 -20.14
N VAL A 353 13.60 23.55 -19.49
CA VAL A 353 14.11 24.20 -18.28
C VAL A 353 14.66 25.60 -18.56
N GLU A 354 15.29 25.83 -19.71
CA GLU A 354 15.69 27.19 -20.15
C GLU A 354 14.46 28.08 -20.40
N ALA A 355 13.40 27.55 -21.01
CA ALA A 355 12.16 28.29 -21.27
C ALA A 355 11.36 28.63 -19.98
N LEU A 356 11.31 27.71 -19.01
CA LEU A 356 10.66 27.93 -17.73
C LEU A 356 11.41 28.91 -16.83
N GLY A 357 12.69 29.13 -17.08
CA GLY A 357 13.62 29.89 -16.26
C GLY A 357 13.89 29.17 -14.96
N TYR A 358 15.17 28.95 -14.64
CA TYR A 358 15.55 28.56 -13.29
C TYR A 358 15.16 29.75 -12.37
N LYS A 359 14.46 29.50 -11.22
CA LYS A 359 14.25 30.54 -10.23
C LYS A 359 15.64 31.09 -9.88
N ASP A 360 15.88 32.33 -10.21
CA ASP A 360 17.12 32.99 -9.81
C ASP A 360 17.08 33.14 -8.29
N ASP A 361 18.19 32.80 -7.64
CA ASP A 361 18.39 32.97 -6.20
C ASP A 361 18.52 34.46 -5.82
N GLY A 362 17.78 35.32 -6.47
CA GLY A 362 17.81 36.77 -6.30
C GLY A 362 17.57 37.27 -4.87
N GLY A 363 17.08 36.36 -3.98
CA GLY A 363 16.93 36.65 -2.56
C GLY A 363 18.24 36.59 -1.77
N ALA A 364 19.16 35.69 -2.13
CA ALA A 364 20.43 35.54 -1.41
C ALA A 364 21.43 36.68 -1.67
N ALA A 365 21.30 37.35 -2.82
CA ALA A 365 22.20 38.46 -3.19
C ALA A 365 21.82 39.78 -2.48
N THR A 366 20.61 39.93 -1.95
CA THR A 366 20.13 41.18 -1.32
C THR A 366 20.42 41.27 0.17
N GLU A 367 20.74 40.20 0.87
CA GLU A 367 21.04 40.20 2.30
C GLU A 367 22.52 40.37 2.65
N LEU A 368 23.41 40.34 1.69
CA LEU A 368 24.85 40.56 1.89
C LEU A 368 25.12 42.06 2.01
N SER A 369 25.45 42.49 3.22
CA SER A 369 25.83 43.87 3.47
C SER A 369 26.99 44.29 2.57
N PHE A 370 26.98 45.56 2.10
CA PHE A 370 27.91 46.18 1.15
C PHE A 370 29.41 46.04 1.53
N GLN A 371 29.71 45.62 2.78
CA GLN A 371 31.05 45.46 3.29
C GLN A 371 31.74 44.12 3.03
N MET A 372 31.02 43.09 2.48
CA MET A 372 31.57 41.76 2.22
C MET A 372 31.92 41.49 0.73
N TRP A 373 31.92 42.52 -0.12
CA TRP A 373 32.35 42.39 -1.51
C TRP A 373 33.87 42.32 -1.62
N THR A 374 34.42 41.15 -1.37
CA THR A 374 35.82 40.86 -1.60
C THR A 374 36.04 40.49 -3.10
N ASP A 375 37.26 40.66 -3.61
CA ASP A 375 37.65 40.24 -4.95
C ASP A 375 37.28 38.76 -5.21
N GLN A 376 37.34 37.93 -4.21
CA GLN A 376 36.97 36.51 -4.23
C GLN A 376 35.47 36.27 -4.54
N MET A 377 34.59 37.13 -4.03
CA MET A 377 33.15 37.04 -4.29
C MET A 377 32.81 37.50 -5.70
N LEU A 378 33.48 38.52 -6.20
CA LEU A 378 33.38 38.96 -7.61
C LEU A 378 33.83 37.84 -8.55
N GLU A 379 34.93 37.15 -8.26
CA GLU A 379 35.44 36.04 -9.05
C GLU A 379 34.46 34.86 -9.05
N THR A 380 33.86 34.53 -7.87
CA THR A 380 32.83 33.48 -7.74
C THR A 380 31.61 33.79 -8.59
N LEU A 381 31.06 35.02 -8.54
CA LEU A 381 29.91 35.43 -9.33
C LEU A 381 30.24 35.47 -10.84
N ASN A 382 31.46 35.82 -11.20
CA ASN A 382 31.93 35.76 -12.60
C ASN A 382 32.00 34.32 -13.11
N SER A 383 32.43 33.37 -12.28
CA SER A 383 32.43 31.93 -12.62
C SER A 383 31.01 31.42 -12.85
N LYS A 384 30.02 31.78 -11.99
CA LYS A 384 28.61 31.48 -12.22
C LYS A 384 28.13 32.04 -13.57
N LYS A 385 28.36 33.34 -13.84
CA LYS A 385 27.94 33.98 -15.11
C LYS A 385 28.55 33.32 -16.33
N LYS A 386 29.85 32.96 -16.29
CA LYS A 386 30.50 32.23 -17.37
C LYS A 386 29.88 30.85 -17.57
N GLY A 387 29.60 30.13 -16.49
CA GLY A 387 28.91 28.85 -16.50
C GLY A 387 27.51 28.96 -17.12
N ASP A 388 26.74 30.00 -16.76
CA ASP A 388 25.40 30.23 -17.31
C ASP A 388 25.42 30.50 -18.82
N VAL A 389 26.43 31.25 -19.31
CA VAL A 389 26.63 31.48 -20.74
C VAL A 389 27.05 30.19 -21.45
N ALA A 390 27.98 29.45 -20.91
CA ALA A 390 28.40 28.16 -21.45
C ALA A 390 27.25 27.16 -21.53
N PHE A 391 26.47 27.05 -20.46
CA PHE A 391 25.29 26.19 -20.39
C PHE A 391 24.26 26.54 -21.46
N LYS A 392 23.93 27.83 -21.62
CA LYS A 392 23.00 28.31 -22.64
C LYS A 392 23.49 28.02 -24.05
N ASN A 393 24.79 28.11 -24.27
CA ASN A 393 25.43 27.80 -25.56
C ASN A 393 25.63 26.29 -25.78
N LYS A 394 25.13 25.44 -24.91
CA LYS A 394 25.28 23.96 -24.93
C LYS A 394 26.75 23.50 -24.86
N ASP A 395 27.65 24.34 -24.33
CA ASP A 395 29.03 23.97 -23.99
C ASP A 395 29.05 23.42 -22.54
N PHE A 396 28.62 22.18 -22.42
CA PHE A 396 28.42 21.55 -21.10
C PHE A 396 29.74 21.26 -20.39
N GLY A 397 30.84 21.06 -21.12
CA GLY A 397 32.16 20.90 -20.53
C GLY A 397 32.64 22.17 -19.83
N ALA A 398 32.62 23.31 -20.51
CA ALA A 398 32.96 24.60 -19.93
C ALA A 398 31.98 25.00 -18.79
N ALA A 399 30.68 24.63 -18.90
CA ALA A 399 29.71 24.88 -17.86
C ALA A 399 30.04 24.11 -16.55
N ILE A 400 30.43 22.84 -16.65
CA ILE A 400 30.85 22.00 -15.49
C ILE A 400 32.05 22.63 -14.79
N GLU A 401 33.07 23.05 -15.56
CA GLU A 401 34.28 23.66 -14.97
C GLU A 401 33.95 24.96 -14.22
N CYS A 402 33.16 25.85 -14.86
CA CYS A 402 32.79 27.13 -14.26
C CYS A 402 31.92 26.95 -13.00
N TYR A 403 30.94 26.02 -13.02
CA TYR A 403 30.09 25.74 -11.89
C TYR A 403 30.86 25.02 -10.75
N THR A 404 31.83 24.19 -11.07
CA THR A 404 32.71 23.56 -10.09
C THR A 404 33.55 24.62 -9.38
N GLN A 405 34.14 25.57 -10.10
CA GLN A 405 34.85 26.69 -9.50
C GLN A 405 33.95 27.51 -8.57
N PHE A 406 32.70 27.76 -8.97
CA PHE A 406 31.72 28.46 -8.11
C PHE A 406 31.43 27.68 -6.82
N ILE A 407 31.23 26.37 -6.88
CA ILE A 407 30.90 25.53 -5.74
C ILE A 407 32.11 25.35 -4.82
N ASP A 408 33.31 25.17 -5.35
CA ASP A 408 34.54 24.93 -4.58
C ASP A 408 34.91 26.13 -3.69
N VAL A 409 34.58 27.35 -4.14
CA VAL A 409 34.79 28.57 -3.35
C VAL A 409 33.82 28.63 -2.17
N GLY A 410 32.64 27.97 -2.24
CA GLY A 410 31.75 27.67 -1.13
C GLY A 410 31.07 28.86 -0.44
N THR A 411 31.10 30.05 -1.05
CA THR A 411 30.56 31.27 -0.42
C THR A 411 29.04 31.37 -0.47
N VAL A 412 28.39 30.73 -1.46
CA VAL A 412 26.93 30.77 -1.65
C VAL A 412 26.45 29.40 -2.13
N ALA A 413 25.46 28.82 -1.45
CA ALA A 413 24.79 27.62 -1.89
C ALA A 413 23.66 27.98 -2.87
N SER A 414 23.75 27.53 -4.13
CA SER A 414 22.76 27.81 -5.18
C SER A 414 22.19 26.52 -5.74
N PRO A 415 20.91 26.21 -5.49
CA PRO A 415 20.26 25.01 -6.05
C PRO A 415 20.25 25.05 -7.57
N THR A 416 20.14 26.23 -8.17
CA THR A 416 20.18 26.46 -9.62
C THR A 416 21.52 26.03 -10.24
N VAL A 417 22.64 26.33 -9.58
CA VAL A 417 23.98 25.96 -10.05
C VAL A 417 24.12 24.43 -10.02
N TYR A 418 23.72 23.78 -8.95
CA TYR A 418 23.72 22.32 -8.85
C TYR A 418 22.84 21.68 -9.92
N ALA A 419 21.64 22.20 -10.16
CA ALA A 419 20.73 21.66 -11.18
C ALA A 419 21.28 21.80 -12.60
N ARG A 420 21.87 22.97 -12.96
CA ARG A 420 22.50 23.19 -14.26
C ARG A 420 23.75 22.33 -14.44
N ARG A 421 24.56 22.19 -13.40
CA ARG A 421 25.72 21.30 -13.45
C ARG A 421 25.30 19.83 -13.56
N SER A 422 24.27 19.40 -12.86
CA SER A 422 23.69 18.07 -12.98
C SER A 422 23.28 17.77 -14.43
N LEU A 423 22.52 18.67 -15.08
CA LEU A 423 22.13 18.47 -16.47
C LEU A 423 23.34 18.48 -17.41
N SER A 424 24.33 19.31 -17.12
CA SER A 424 25.61 19.30 -17.88
C SER A 424 26.36 17.98 -17.74
N TYR A 425 26.34 17.36 -16.55
CA TYR A 425 26.88 16.03 -16.34
C TYR A 425 26.12 14.96 -17.12
N LEU A 426 24.76 15.00 -17.14
CA LEU A 426 23.96 14.07 -17.95
C LEU A 426 24.31 14.19 -19.45
N MET A 427 24.45 15.41 -19.98
CA MET A 427 24.83 15.66 -21.36
C MET A 427 26.25 15.17 -21.71
N ASN A 428 27.11 15.00 -20.70
CA ASN A 428 28.47 14.48 -20.85
C ASN A 428 28.59 13.00 -20.40
N ASP A 429 27.48 12.27 -20.34
CA ASP A 429 27.41 10.85 -19.97
C ASP A 429 28.02 10.52 -18.59
N MET A 430 27.78 11.40 -17.63
CA MET A 430 28.23 11.27 -16.23
C MET A 430 27.05 11.22 -15.22
N PRO A 431 26.16 10.22 -15.31
CA PRO A 431 24.88 10.23 -14.58
C PRO A 431 25.04 10.12 -13.05
N GLN A 432 26.12 9.49 -12.56
CA GLN A 432 26.34 9.41 -11.10
C GLN A 432 26.72 10.76 -10.49
N ALA A 433 27.53 11.56 -11.21
CA ALA A 433 27.85 12.92 -10.78
C ALA A 433 26.61 13.82 -10.84
N ALA A 434 25.78 13.64 -11.87
CA ALA A 434 24.51 14.33 -12.00
C ALA A 434 23.57 14.03 -10.82
N LEU A 435 23.43 12.76 -10.43
CA LEU A 435 22.60 12.35 -9.30
C LEU A 435 23.08 13.01 -7.99
N ASN A 436 24.36 13.07 -7.76
CA ASN A 436 24.92 13.70 -6.56
C ASN A 436 24.52 15.18 -6.48
N ASP A 437 24.61 15.89 -7.61
CA ASP A 437 24.25 17.32 -7.69
C ASP A 437 22.75 17.55 -7.51
N THR A 438 21.89 16.69 -8.05
CA THR A 438 20.43 16.81 -7.85
C THR A 438 20.03 16.62 -6.39
N VAL A 439 20.66 15.69 -5.67
CA VAL A 439 20.46 15.51 -4.24
C VAL A 439 20.88 16.77 -3.47
N GLN A 440 22.01 17.40 -3.83
CA GLN A 440 22.42 18.65 -3.21
C GLN A 440 21.45 19.80 -3.50
N ALA A 441 20.93 19.87 -4.73
CA ALA A 441 19.91 20.86 -5.09
C ALA A 441 18.63 20.70 -4.27
N GLN A 442 18.18 19.46 -4.02
CA GLN A 442 17.02 19.15 -3.16
C GLN A 442 17.26 19.49 -1.68
N VAL A 443 18.45 19.23 -1.16
CA VAL A 443 18.79 19.61 0.23
C VAL A 443 18.68 21.12 0.43
N ILE A 444 19.09 21.91 -0.57
CA ILE A 444 19.02 23.38 -0.52
C ILE A 444 17.59 23.88 -0.76
N ALA A 445 16.85 23.26 -1.67
CA ALA A 445 15.49 23.64 -2.06
C ALA A 445 14.57 22.42 -2.16
N PRO A 446 14.06 21.89 -1.02
CA PRO A 446 13.28 20.65 -0.97
C PRO A 446 11.97 20.68 -1.78
N ALA A 447 11.31 21.83 -1.86
CA ALA A 447 10.06 22.00 -2.62
C ALA A 447 10.26 22.34 -4.10
N TRP A 448 11.47 22.22 -4.64
CA TRP A 448 11.75 22.61 -6.01
C TRP A 448 11.64 21.42 -6.98
N HIS A 449 10.50 21.30 -7.64
CA HIS A 449 10.17 20.19 -8.56
C HIS A 449 11.21 19.93 -9.66
N ILE A 450 11.93 20.98 -10.16
CA ILE A 450 12.95 20.79 -11.19
C ILE A 450 14.12 19.94 -10.70
N ALA A 451 14.54 20.08 -9.44
CA ALA A 451 15.59 19.24 -8.87
C ALA A 451 15.17 17.77 -8.82
N SER A 452 13.92 17.49 -8.43
CA SER A 452 13.36 16.13 -8.40
C SER A 452 13.18 15.53 -9.79
N TYR A 453 12.80 16.33 -10.79
CA TYR A 453 12.76 15.87 -12.20
C TYR A 453 14.15 15.50 -12.73
N LEU A 454 15.16 16.32 -12.46
CA LEU A 454 16.53 16.02 -12.88
C LEU A 454 17.10 14.80 -12.14
N GLN A 455 16.71 14.60 -10.88
CA GLN A 455 17.04 13.38 -10.15
C GLN A 455 16.43 12.15 -10.82
N ALA A 456 15.16 12.21 -11.20
CA ALA A 456 14.51 11.13 -11.94
C ALA A 456 15.25 10.81 -13.25
N ALA A 457 15.60 11.84 -14.05
CA ALA A 457 16.35 11.66 -15.29
C ALA A 457 17.72 11.01 -15.05
N SER A 458 18.42 11.42 -13.98
CA SER A 458 19.72 10.82 -13.60
C SER A 458 19.58 9.35 -13.22
N LEU A 459 18.54 9.00 -12.47
CA LEU A 459 18.24 7.62 -12.04
C LEU A 459 17.83 6.74 -13.22
N PHE A 460 17.01 7.24 -14.16
CA PHE A 460 16.67 6.51 -15.39
C PHE A 460 17.92 6.21 -16.22
N THR A 461 18.83 7.18 -16.37
CA THR A 461 20.09 6.99 -17.11
C THR A 461 21.00 5.95 -16.41
N LEU A 462 20.90 5.81 -15.07
CA LEU A 462 21.61 4.80 -14.29
C LEU A 462 20.94 3.42 -14.32
N GLY A 463 19.77 3.26 -14.96
CA GLY A 463 19.00 2.01 -14.96
C GLY A 463 18.30 1.71 -13.64
N ARG A 464 18.18 2.69 -12.73
CA ARG A 464 17.51 2.56 -11.43
C ARG A 464 16.03 2.95 -11.56
N GLU A 465 15.27 2.20 -12.37
CA GLU A 465 13.91 2.54 -12.79
C GLU A 465 12.94 2.79 -11.63
N ASN A 466 12.95 1.94 -10.59
CA ASN A 466 12.03 2.08 -9.45
C ASN A 466 12.25 3.41 -8.70
N GLU A 467 13.50 3.77 -8.45
CA GLU A 467 13.83 5.01 -7.75
C GLU A 467 13.59 6.24 -8.64
N ALA A 468 13.85 6.10 -9.93
CA ALA A 468 13.57 7.14 -10.91
C ALA A 468 12.08 7.49 -10.98
N GLN A 469 11.23 6.48 -10.94
CA GLN A 469 9.78 6.67 -10.94
C GLN A 469 9.27 7.31 -9.64
N ILE A 470 9.85 7.01 -8.49
CA ILE A 470 9.54 7.68 -7.22
C ILE A 470 9.88 9.17 -7.32
N ALA A 471 11.09 9.49 -7.75
CA ALA A 471 11.54 10.88 -7.90
C ALA A 471 10.69 11.66 -8.94
N LEU A 472 10.27 11.00 -10.01
CA LEU A 472 9.40 11.61 -11.04
C LEU A 472 8.02 11.99 -10.49
N ARG A 473 7.46 11.17 -9.58
CA ARG A 473 6.18 11.47 -8.92
C ARG A 473 6.29 12.59 -7.91
N GLU A 474 7.31 12.54 -7.07
CA GLU A 474 7.58 13.62 -6.12
C GLU A 474 7.68 14.96 -6.87
N ALA A 475 8.35 14.96 -8.04
CA ALA A 475 8.45 16.13 -8.89
C ALA A 475 7.08 16.60 -9.41
N ALA A 476 6.23 15.68 -9.89
CA ALA A 476 4.89 16.00 -10.39
C ALA A 476 3.98 16.56 -9.28
N MET A 477 4.01 15.97 -8.09
CA MET A 477 3.26 16.48 -6.94
C MET A 477 3.71 17.89 -6.54
N LEU A 478 5.02 18.13 -6.43
CA LEU A 478 5.57 19.46 -6.13
C LEU A 478 5.22 20.50 -7.21
N GLU A 479 5.12 20.08 -8.48
CA GLU A 479 4.71 20.94 -9.58
C GLU A 479 3.22 21.31 -9.48
N GLU A 480 2.35 20.35 -9.13
CA GLU A 480 0.92 20.60 -8.91
C GLU A 480 0.68 21.53 -7.71
N GLU A 481 1.34 21.31 -6.59
CA GLU A 481 1.26 22.18 -5.41
C GLU A 481 1.67 23.62 -5.75
N LYS A 482 2.71 23.78 -6.55
CA LYS A 482 3.17 25.11 -7.00
C LYS A 482 2.15 25.78 -7.94
N ASN A 483 1.49 25.01 -8.79
CA ASN A 483 0.49 25.53 -9.74
C ASN A 483 -0.84 25.86 -9.06
N ALA A 484 -1.12 25.24 -7.89
CA ALA A 484 -2.29 25.48 -7.06
C ALA A 484 -2.12 26.67 -6.10
N SER A 485 -0.89 27.14 -5.85
CA SER A 485 -0.53 28.26 -4.95
C SER A 485 -0.48 29.58 -5.73
#